data_65d504bc60b9130b085ff58943e872d6
#
_entry.id   65d504bc60b9130b085ff58943e872d6
#
_cell.length_a   1.000
_cell.length_b   1.000
_cell.length_c   1.000
_cell.angle_alpha   90.00
_cell.angle_beta   90.00
_cell.angle_gamma   90.00
#
_symmetry.space_group_name_H-M   'P 1'
#
loop_
_entity.id
_entity.type
_entity.pdbx_description
1 polymer ?
#
loop_
_entity_poly.entity_id
_entity_poly.type
_entity_poly.pdbx_seq_one_letter_code
_entity_poly.pdbx_strand_id
1 'polypeptide(L)'
;MKMIYLLVMMVAIGGVTSLRWEASDISLQRWRKMKELQEDTMSLTVKANHNQVLVLRENTIVYEHEGLENGWGGGVHVVVLHSRTGKLMLARRFRTYQPAERHNLHACLVSLQSGRALILVGQPNFMTFLERKGVEVLVGVGSMLVPRVADGEPWGMITITGHPRGLTLVPGKVLVEAVATKEIGRSSTNLQLQVDLPKASSDGWCGGSWAAQQEAQWRFCDTYEGYGELCRCEGPYTPTTLPTTPPSIPMSEEIPVVIVTANKPYYLYRILKNLKSLAGSKETRVLVVADGPHRETLELTNVFQVETVTHIPQGQPSHNTRINMNIAFALYSGLNRWPHVDKVILLEDDLILAPDLLRYFHQAALALNLDPTLNFVSAFGQNSYPNTARDSSTVLRAEMYPQYGWMTCRRWVENILPLWVPPGPGRDWDWWLYTEGARAGMEAVVPEVSRTAHGGSAGVHVTGWEQHLFFGTRLLNRRPDVELKHVHRLDPSSCTWVW
;
A
#
# COMPACT_ATOMS: atom_id res chain seq x y z
N MET A 1 39.79 -4.97 -33.82
CA MET A 1 41.17 -4.65 -34.30
C MET A 1 41.63 -5.40 -35.55
N LYS A 2 40.80 -6.27 -36.17
CA LYS A 2 41.15 -6.97 -37.43
C LYS A 2 40.46 -6.43 -38.70
N MET A 3 39.64 -5.39 -38.61
CA MET A 3 38.88 -4.80 -39.72
C MET A 3 39.45 -3.45 -40.20
N ILE A 4 40.46 -2.92 -39.51
CA ILE A 4 41.10 -1.63 -39.86
C ILE A 4 42.31 -1.81 -40.81
N TYR A 5 42.87 -3.02 -40.92
CA TYR A 5 44.07 -3.28 -41.75
C TYR A 5 43.79 -3.58 -43.23
N LEU A 6 42.54 -3.74 -43.66
CA LEU A 6 42.20 -4.02 -45.06
C LEU A 6 41.89 -2.74 -45.88
N LEU A 7 41.92 -1.56 -45.28
CA LEU A 7 41.56 -0.28 -45.95
C LEU A 7 42.78 0.55 -46.36
N VAL A 8 44.02 0.10 -46.09
CA VAL A 8 45.25 0.89 -46.36
C VAL A 8 46.05 0.40 -47.59
N MET A 9 45.66 -0.73 -48.19
CA MET A 9 46.45 -1.29 -49.34
C MET A 9 45.81 -1.13 -50.74
N MET A 10 44.81 -0.27 -50.93
CA MET A 10 44.25 0.02 -52.27
C MET A 10 44.26 1.51 -52.63
N VAL A 11 45.34 2.21 -52.34
CA VAL A 11 45.60 3.58 -52.86
C VAL A 11 46.82 3.58 -53.67
N ALA A 12 46.75 2.92 -54.81
CA ALA A 12 47.65 3.19 -55.97
C ALA A 12 47.05 2.54 -57.22
N ILE A 13 46.12 3.20 -57.88
CA ILE A 13 45.88 3.22 -59.31
C ILE A 13 44.66 4.13 -59.55
N GLY A 14 44.85 5.16 -60.43
CA GLY A 14 43.94 6.28 -60.60
C GLY A 14 42.56 5.95 -61.18
N GLY A 15 41.62 6.81 -60.79
CA GLY A 15 40.39 7.06 -61.52
C GLY A 15 39.17 6.30 -61.06
N VAL A 16 38.56 6.65 -59.91
CA VAL A 16 37.11 6.65 -59.69
C VAL A 16 36.85 7.53 -58.44
N THR A 17 36.58 8.81 -58.58
CA THR A 17 36.42 9.75 -57.48
C THR A 17 34.97 10.14 -57.18
N SER A 18 33.94 9.46 -57.71
CA SER A 18 32.54 9.84 -57.45
C SER A 18 31.68 8.81 -56.72
N LEU A 19 32.10 7.56 -56.62
CA LEU A 19 31.29 6.50 -55.97
C LEU A 19 31.66 6.18 -54.49
N ARG A 20 32.71 6.82 -53.95
CA ARG A 20 33.19 6.55 -52.58
C ARG A 20 32.52 7.38 -51.48
N TRP A 21 31.90 8.49 -51.81
CA TRP A 21 31.26 9.35 -50.80
C TRP A 21 29.87 8.91 -50.41
N GLU A 22 29.06 8.40 -51.30
CA GLU A 22 27.68 7.94 -51.00
C GLU A 22 27.65 6.69 -50.11
N ALA A 23 28.57 5.74 -50.28
CA ALA A 23 28.60 4.54 -49.44
C ALA A 23 29.09 4.81 -48.02
N SER A 24 29.96 5.77 -47.78
CA SER A 24 30.40 6.19 -46.44
C SER A 24 29.33 7.02 -45.72
N ASP A 25 28.58 7.85 -46.43
CA ASP A 25 27.51 8.67 -45.87
C ASP A 25 26.31 7.82 -45.50
N ILE A 26 25.93 6.84 -46.32
CA ILE A 26 24.87 5.88 -46.03
C ILE A 26 25.22 5.02 -44.81
N SER A 27 26.47 4.59 -44.64
CA SER A 27 26.91 3.81 -43.48
C SER A 27 26.96 4.64 -42.22
N LEU A 28 27.40 5.90 -42.29
CA LEU A 28 27.39 6.87 -41.19
C LEU A 28 25.98 7.30 -40.81
N GLN A 29 25.08 7.52 -41.76
CA GLN A 29 23.67 7.80 -41.51
C GLN A 29 22.95 6.59 -40.85
N ARG A 30 23.23 5.36 -41.34
CA ARG A 30 22.71 4.13 -40.70
C ARG A 30 23.28 3.96 -39.30
N TRP A 31 24.56 4.23 -39.08
CA TRP A 31 25.18 4.14 -37.76
C TRP A 31 24.65 5.24 -36.83
N ARG A 32 24.47 6.49 -37.27
CA ARG A 32 23.81 7.56 -36.49
C ARG A 32 22.37 7.17 -36.14
N LYS A 33 21.61 6.69 -37.12
CA LYS A 33 20.23 6.25 -36.91
C LYS A 33 20.14 5.05 -35.99
N MET A 34 21.08 4.10 -36.05
CA MET A 34 21.17 2.99 -35.10
C MET A 34 21.57 3.49 -33.71
N LYS A 35 22.45 4.46 -33.58
CA LYS A 35 22.85 5.06 -32.33
C LYS A 35 21.70 5.87 -31.70
N GLU A 36 20.99 6.67 -32.48
CA GLU A 36 19.77 7.37 -32.08
C GLU A 36 18.68 6.40 -31.64
N LEU A 37 18.46 5.32 -32.38
CA LEU A 37 17.52 4.25 -31.98
C LEU A 37 17.95 3.54 -30.69
N GLN A 38 19.24 3.40 -30.45
CA GLN A 38 19.80 2.79 -29.25
C GLN A 38 19.75 3.73 -28.03
N GLU A 39 19.84 5.06 -28.25
CA GLU A 39 19.64 6.09 -27.24
C GLU A 39 18.16 6.25 -26.85
N ASP A 40 17.24 5.92 -27.78
CA ASP A 40 15.79 6.02 -27.58
C ASP A 40 15.13 4.73 -27.07
N THR A 41 15.89 3.68 -26.86
CA THR A 41 15.37 2.42 -26.30
C THR A 41 15.99 2.10 -24.94
N MET A 42 15.29 1.28 -24.18
CA MET A 42 15.71 0.74 -22.89
C MET A 42 15.59 -0.76 -22.92
N SER A 43 16.69 -1.49 -22.75
CA SER A 43 16.66 -2.95 -22.69
C SER A 43 16.23 -3.42 -21.31
N LEU A 44 15.22 -4.28 -21.27
CA LEU A 44 14.72 -4.94 -20.07
C LEU A 44 14.92 -6.44 -20.16
N THR A 45 15.46 -7.05 -19.11
CA THR A 45 15.57 -8.49 -18.96
C THR A 45 14.92 -8.91 -17.66
N VAL A 46 14.04 -9.89 -17.72
CA VAL A 46 13.40 -10.54 -16.56
C VAL A 46 13.88 -11.97 -16.50
N LYS A 47 14.37 -12.40 -15.34
CA LYS A 47 14.71 -13.78 -15.05
C LYS A 47 13.92 -14.22 -13.83
N ALA A 48 13.28 -15.37 -13.91
CA ALA A 48 12.55 -15.93 -12.79
C ALA A 48 12.71 -17.45 -12.74
N ASN A 49 12.82 -17.95 -11.53
CA ASN A 49 12.79 -19.38 -11.24
C ASN A 49 12.05 -19.62 -9.92
N HIS A 50 12.14 -20.82 -9.39
CA HIS A 50 11.47 -21.22 -8.16
C HIS A 50 11.86 -20.33 -6.95
N ASN A 51 13.12 -19.87 -6.88
CA ASN A 51 13.68 -19.17 -5.71
C ASN A 51 13.96 -17.69 -5.94
N GLN A 52 13.98 -17.21 -7.18
CA GLN A 52 14.43 -15.87 -7.48
C GLN A 52 13.59 -15.22 -8.58
N VAL A 53 13.35 -13.92 -8.42
CA VAL A 53 12.88 -13.01 -9.46
C VAL A 53 13.87 -11.87 -9.60
N LEU A 54 14.36 -11.64 -10.81
CA LEU A 54 15.34 -10.62 -11.13
C LEU A 54 14.85 -9.79 -12.32
N VAL A 55 14.81 -8.47 -12.16
CA VAL A 55 14.54 -7.54 -13.25
C VAL A 55 15.77 -6.67 -13.45
N LEU A 56 16.29 -6.67 -14.69
CA LEU A 56 17.45 -5.86 -15.08
C LEU A 56 17.03 -4.84 -16.13
N ARG A 57 17.57 -3.64 -15.98
CA ARG A 57 17.58 -2.58 -16.98
C ARG A 57 19.00 -2.37 -17.45
N GLU A 58 19.26 -2.54 -18.75
CA GLU A 58 20.61 -2.36 -19.31
C GLU A 58 21.70 -3.11 -18.51
N ASN A 59 21.40 -4.36 -18.10
CA ASN A 59 22.21 -5.21 -17.22
C ASN A 59 22.38 -4.73 -15.77
N THR A 60 21.71 -3.64 -15.36
CA THR A 60 21.69 -3.18 -13.96
C THR A 60 20.45 -3.73 -13.26
N ILE A 61 20.62 -4.32 -12.10
CA ILE A 61 19.52 -4.83 -11.29
C ILE A 61 18.65 -3.66 -10.81
N VAL A 62 17.36 -3.68 -11.13
CA VAL A 62 16.37 -2.70 -10.66
C VAL A 62 15.37 -3.31 -9.67
N TYR A 63 15.22 -4.62 -9.71
CA TYR A 63 14.43 -5.38 -8.73
C TYR A 63 14.99 -6.78 -8.57
N GLU A 64 15.09 -7.23 -7.32
CA GLU A 64 15.48 -8.58 -6.97
C GLU A 64 14.65 -9.07 -5.79
N HIS A 65 14.24 -10.32 -5.86
CA HIS A 65 13.63 -11.05 -4.77
C HIS A 65 14.23 -12.45 -4.72
N GLU A 66 14.77 -12.82 -3.57
CA GLU A 66 15.31 -14.15 -3.31
C GLU A 66 14.59 -14.82 -2.14
N GLY A 67 14.46 -16.12 -2.24
CA GLY A 67 13.97 -16.99 -1.17
C GLY A 67 12.48 -17.32 -1.26
N LEU A 68 12.16 -18.46 -0.65
CA LEU A 68 10.81 -18.97 -0.42
C LEU A 68 10.48 -18.71 1.06
N GLU A 69 9.49 -17.91 1.34
CA GLU A 69 8.97 -17.82 2.71
C GLU A 69 8.31 -19.16 3.08
N ASN A 70 8.82 -19.81 4.13
CA ASN A 70 8.26 -21.05 4.71
C ASN A 70 8.11 -22.23 3.72
N GLY A 71 8.97 -22.34 2.69
CA GLY A 71 8.89 -23.40 1.70
C GLY A 71 7.71 -23.29 0.71
N TRP A 72 6.83 -22.32 0.87
CA TRP A 72 5.73 -21.99 -0.02
C TRP A 72 6.10 -20.72 -0.77
N GLY A 73 6.46 -20.83 -2.00
CA GLY A 73 7.03 -19.72 -2.68
C GLY A 73 6.10 -19.03 -3.64
N GLY A 74 6.41 -17.81 -3.94
CA GLY A 74 6.02 -17.15 -5.14
C GLY A 74 4.96 -16.08 -4.98
N GLY A 75 3.79 -16.30 -5.56
CA GLY A 75 2.81 -15.26 -5.79
C GLY A 75 3.14 -14.44 -7.04
N VAL A 76 2.48 -13.29 -7.18
CA VAL A 76 2.66 -12.38 -8.31
C VAL A 76 3.50 -11.18 -7.89
N HIS A 77 4.60 -10.96 -8.60
CA HIS A 77 5.44 -9.76 -8.49
C HIS A 77 4.95 -8.72 -9.49
N VAL A 78 4.74 -7.51 -9.01
CA VAL A 78 4.36 -6.33 -9.79
C VAL A 78 5.51 -5.33 -9.69
N VAL A 79 6.17 -5.08 -10.80
CA VAL A 79 7.27 -4.10 -10.91
C VAL A 79 6.88 -3.07 -11.96
N VAL A 80 6.93 -1.80 -11.59
CA VAL A 80 6.60 -0.70 -12.49
C VAL A 80 7.80 0.22 -12.63
N LEU A 81 8.20 0.46 -13.89
CA LEU A 81 9.27 1.38 -14.21
C LEU A 81 8.71 2.60 -14.92
N HIS A 82 9.35 3.73 -14.68
CA HIS A 82 9.11 4.95 -15.43
C HIS A 82 9.53 4.74 -16.89
N SER A 83 8.60 4.82 -17.83
CA SER A 83 8.82 4.46 -19.24
C SER A 83 9.89 5.29 -19.99
N ARG A 84 10.24 6.49 -19.48
CA ARG A 84 11.31 7.32 -20.05
C ARG A 84 12.67 7.08 -19.38
N THR A 85 12.69 7.06 -18.03
CA THR A 85 13.95 7.01 -17.27
C THR A 85 14.35 5.59 -16.85
N GLY A 86 13.44 4.64 -16.90
CA GLY A 86 13.62 3.29 -16.39
C GLY A 86 13.81 3.20 -14.89
N LYS A 87 13.54 4.27 -14.14
CA LYS A 87 13.58 4.23 -12.67
C LYS A 87 12.46 3.36 -12.13
N LEU A 88 12.76 2.63 -11.07
CA LEU A 88 11.77 1.86 -10.32
C LEU A 88 10.79 2.83 -9.63
N MET A 89 9.49 2.65 -9.87
CA MET A 89 8.41 3.44 -9.28
C MET A 89 7.58 2.64 -8.28
N LEU A 90 7.44 1.33 -8.53
CA LEU A 90 6.71 0.40 -7.67
C LEU A 90 7.35 -0.98 -7.76
N ALA A 91 7.54 -1.62 -6.61
CA ALA A 91 7.83 -3.04 -6.52
C ALA A 91 7.01 -3.65 -5.38
N ARG A 92 6.11 -4.57 -5.74
CA ARG A 92 5.24 -5.26 -4.77
C ARG A 92 5.11 -6.73 -5.11
N ARG A 93 5.06 -7.56 -4.08
CA ARG A 93 4.75 -8.98 -4.20
C ARG A 93 3.40 -9.26 -3.54
N PHE A 94 2.54 -9.95 -4.25
CA PHE A 94 1.24 -10.41 -3.78
C PHE A 94 1.31 -11.92 -3.59
N ARG A 95 1.08 -12.38 -2.36
CA ARG A 95 1.12 -13.80 -1.98
C ARG A 95 -0.14 -14.51 -2.46
N THR A 96 -0.37 -14.57 -3.77
CA THR A 96 -1.59 -15.13 -4.37
C THR A 96 -1.78 -16.63 -4.12
N TYR A 97 -0.84 -17.27 -3.44
CA TYR A 97 -0.99 -18.59 -2.82
C TYR A 97 -1.72 -18.54 -1.46
N GLN A 98 -2.19 -17.36 -1.05
CA GLN A 98 -3.06 -17.14 0.12
C GLN A 98 -4.38 -16.49 -0.32
N PRO A 99 -5.52 -16.78 0.34
CA PRO A 99 -6.77 -16.11 0.07
C PRO A 99 -6.67 -14.61 0.37
N ALA A 100 -7.57 -13.79 -0.18
CA ALA A 100 -7.63 -12.34 -0.11
C ALA A 100 -6.56 -11.58 -0.94
N GLU A 101 -5.37 -12.10 -1.19
CA GLU A 101 -4.30 -11.40 -1.90
C GLU A 101 -4.65 -11.02 -3.35
N ARG A 102 -5.53 -11.76 -4.02
CA ARG A 102 -6.03 -11.38 -5.34
C ARG A 102 -6.73 -10.01 -5.36
N HIS A 103 -7.39 -9.64 -4.26
CA HIS A 103 -8.05 -8.33 -4.15
C HIS A 103 -7.04 -7.19 -4.07
N ASN A 104 -5.94 -7.42 -3.35
CA ASN A 104 -4.84 -6.47 -3.26
C ASN A 104 -4.09 -6.33 -4.59
N LEU A 105 -3.88 -7.43 -5.31
CA LEU A 105 -3.32 -7.42 -6.66
C LEU A 105 -4.21 -6.61 -7.61
N HIS A 106 -5.53 -6.86 -7.61
CA HIS A 106 -6.48 -6.08 -8.41
C HIS A 106 -6.43 -4.59 -8.05
N ALA A 107 -6.53 -4.26 -6.76
CA ALA A 107 -6.46 -2.87 -6.29
C ALA A 107 -5.17 -2.16 -6.72
N CYS A 108 -4.04 -2.87 -6.69
CA CYS A 108 -2.76 -2.36 -7.17
C CYS A 108 -2.81 -2.07 -8.69
N LEU A 109 -3.25 -3.04 -9.49
CA LEU A 109 -3.22 -2.92 -10.95
C LEU A 109 -4.17 -1.83 -11.47
N VAL A 110 -5.37 -1.66 -10.88
CA VAL A 110 -6.30 -0.58 -11.25
C VAL A 110 -5.83 0.81 -10.81
N SER A 111 -4.87 0.87 -9.88
CA SER A 111 -4.29 2.13 -9.40
C SER A 111 -3.12 2.63 -10.24
N LEU A 112 -2.64 1.83 -11.21
CA LEU A 112 -1.53 2.21 -12.07
C LEU A 112 -1.93 3.25 -13.10
N GLN A 113 -1.01 4.17 -13.40
CA GLN A 113 -1.20 5.14 -14.47
C GLN A 113 -0.91 4.50 -15.84
N SER A 114 -1.52 5.06 -16.89
CA SER A 114 -1.25 4.63 -18.27
C SER A 114 0.17 5.00 -18.72
N GLY A 115 0.69 4.26 -19.68
CA GLY A 115 1.99 4.55 -20.28
C GLY A 115 3.20 4.12 -19.43
N ARG A 116 3.00 3.42 -18.31
CA ARG A 116 4.09 2.87 -17.49
C ARG A 116 4.59 1.53 -18.04
N ALA A 117 5.87 1.24 -17.87
CA ALA A 117 6.41 -0.09 -18.14
C ALA A 117 6.08 -1.03 -16.96
N LEU A 118 5.12 -1.91 -17.17
CA LEU A 118 4.65 -2.88 -16.17
C LEU A 118 5.26 -4.25 -16.45
N ILE A 119 5.89 -4.80 -15.43
CA ILE A 119 6.47 -6.14 -15.43
C ILE A 119 5.70 -6.97 -14.40
N LEU A 120 5.12 -8.06 -14.85
CA LEU A 120 4.43 -9.04 -14.01
C LEU A 120 5.18 -10.36 -14.07
N VAL A 121 5.41 -10.96 -12.90
CA VAL A 121 6.05 -12.28 -12.79
C VAL A 121 5.27 -13.13 -11.80
N GLY A 122 4.73 -14.25 -12.27
CA GLY A 122 4.15 -15.30 -11.43
C GLY A 122 5.23 -16.36 -11.13
N GLN A 123 5.60 -16.47 -9.84
CA GLN A 123 6.44 -17.60 -9.39
C GLN A 123 5.58 -18.84 -9.17
N PRO A 124 6.17 -20.03 -9.00
CA PRO A 124 5.43 -21.25 -8.70
C PRO A 124 4.38 -21.04 -7.59
N ASN A 125 3.25 -21.71 -7.70
CA ASN A 125 2.09 -21.62 -6.80
C ASN A 125 1.34 -20.26 -6.81
N PHE A 126 1.66 -19.34 -7.72
CA PHE A 126 0.93 -18.06 -7.80
C PHE A 126 -0.55 -18.26 -8.19
N MET A 127 -0.89 -19.36 -8.83
CA MET A 127 -2.26 -19.69 -9.26
C MET A 127 -3.15 -20.23 -8.14
N THR A 128 -2.59 -20.71 -7.01
CA THR A 128 -3.27 -21.54 -5.99
C THR A 128 -4.56 -20.89 -5.46
N PHE A 129 -4.54 -19.60 -5.07
CA PHE A 129 -5.73 -18.85 -4.63
C PHE A 129 -6.03 -17.63 -5.51
N LEU A 130 -5.47 -17.60 -6.71
CA LEU A 130 -5.77 -16.55 -7.66
C LEU A 130 -7.23 -16.63 -8.10
N GLU A 131 -7.77 -17.85 -8.22
CA GLU A 131 -9.13 -18.15 -8.66
C GLU A 131 -9.46 -17.50 -10.03
N ARG A 132 -10.64 -17.80 -10.55
CA ARG A 132 -11.10 -17.22 -11.82
C ARG A 132 -11.04 -15.69 -11.84
N LYS A 133 -11.45 -15.03 -10.74
CA LYS A 133 -11.45 -13.55 -10.67
C LYS A 133 -10.05 -12.96 -10.73
N GLY A 134 -9.04 -13.59 -10.14
CA GLY A 134 -7.66 -13.13 -10.23
C GLY A 134 -7.07 -13.35 -11.63
N VAL A 135 -7.42 -14.47 -12.28
CA VAL A 135 -7.06 -14.72 -13.69
C VAL A 135 -7.68 -13.64 -14.59
N GLU A 136 -8.96 -13.30 -14.41
CA GLU A 136 -9.65 -12.23 -15.14
C GLU A 136 -8.95 -10.87 -14.96
N VAL A 137 -8.38 -10.60 -13.79
CA VAL A 137 -7.59 -9.39 -13.52
C VAL A 137 -6.32 -9.36 -14.39
N LEU A 138 -5.57 -10.44 -14.45
CA LEU A 138 -4.35 -10.53 -15.27
C LEU A 138 -4.66 -10.50 -16.78
N VAL A 139 -5.74 -11.12 -17.20
CA VAL A 139 -6.28 -10.99 -18.58
C VAL A 139 -6.68 -9.53 -18.86
N GLY A 140 -7.28 -8.85 -17.89
CA GLY A 140 -7.66 -7.45 -18.01
C GLY A 140 -6.51 -6.49 -18.27
N VAL A 141 -5.28 -6.79 -17.82
CA VAL A 141 -4.08 -6.02 -18.16
C VAL A 141 -3.42 -6.46 -19.49
N GLY A 142 -3.94 -7.51 -20.13
CA GLY A 142 -3.52 -7.94 -21.47
C GLY A 142 -2.91 -9.33 -21.55
N SER A 143 -2.83 -10.10 -20.46
CA SER A 143 -2.29 -11.45 -20.53
C SER A 143 -3.15 -12.37 -21.39
N MET A 144 -2.52 -13.11 -22.27
CA MET A 144 -3.13 -14.15 -23.10
C MET A 144 -2.76 -15.57 -22.64
N LEU A 145 -1.67 -15.72 -21.91
CA LEU A 145 -1.15 -17.01 -21.50
C LEU A 145 -1.60 -17.45 -20.10
N VAL A 146 -1.84 -16.52 -19.16
CA VAL A 146 -2.24 -16.85 -17.77
C VAL A 146 -3.38 -17.86 -17.69
N PRO A 147 -4.44 -17.84 -18.55
CA PRO A 147 -5.50 -18.85 -18.49
C PRO A 147 -5.05 -20.28 -18.79
N ARG A 148 -3.83 -20.46 -19.31
CA ARG A 148 -3.26 -21.75 -19.71
C ARG A 148 -2.07 -22.19 -18.86
N VAL A 149 -1.66 -21.37 -17.87
CA VAL A 149 -0.55 -21.69 -16.98
C VAL A 149 -0.95 -22.82 -16.05
N ALA A 150 -0.15 -23.87 -16.03
CA ALA A 150 -0.32 -24.97 -15.10
C ALA A 150 0.28 -24.63 -13.73
N ASP A 151 -0.15 -25.36 -12.70
CA ASP A 151 0.41 -25.20 -11.36
C ASP A 151 1.89 -25.56 -11.34
N GLY A 152 2.69 -24.72 -10.70
CA GLY A 152 4.13 -24.85 -10.63
C GLY A 152 4.91 -24.27 -11.82
N GLU A 153 4.25 -23.75 -12.85
CA GLU A 153 4.90 -23.09 -13.99
C GLU A 153 5.10 -21.60 -13.72
N PRO A 154 6.34 -21.06 -13.79
CA PRO A 154 6.56 -19.63 -13.79
C PRO A 154 6.00 -18.96 -15.04
N TRP A 155 5.41 -17.82 -14.86
CA TRP A 155 4.86 -16.97 -15.91
C TRP A 155 5.43 -15.57 -15.83
N GLY A 156 5.56 -14.87 -16.95
CA GLY A 156 5.97 -13.48 -16.96
C GLY A 156 5.45 -12.70 -18.15
N MET A 157 5.24 -11.41 -17.94
CA MET A 157 4.77 -10.48 -18.95
C MET A 157 5.39 -9.11 -18.77
N ILE A 158 5.80 -8.47 -19.87
CA ILE A 158 6.18 -7.05 -19.93
C ILE A 158 5.19 -6.34 -20.83
N THR A 159 4.57 -5.28 -20.30
CA THR A 159 3.56 -4.50 -21.03
C THR A 159 3.69 -3.02 -20.73
N ILE A 160 3.19 -2.17 -21.63
CA ILE A 160 2.91 -0.75 -21.33
C ILE A 160 1.47 -0.67 -20.85
N THR A 161 1.26 -0.10 -19.67
CA THR A 161 -0.08 0.00 -19.05
C THR A 161 -1.07 0.75 -19.95
N GLY A 162 -2.28 0.21 -20.07
CA GLY A 162 -3.42 0.88 -20.69
C GLY A 162 -4.04 1.95 -19.78
N HIS A 163 -5.06 2.62 -20.28
CA HIS A 163 -5.75 3.68 -19.52
C HIS A 163 -6.92 3.06 -18.71
N PRO A 164 -6.82 2.92 -17.37
CA PRO A 164 -7.90 2.33 -16.60
C PRO A 164 -9.16 3.21 -16.68
N ARG A 165 -10.34 2.56 -16.76
CA ARG A 165 -11.65 3.23 -16.72
C ARG A 165 -12.33 2.94 -15.38
N GLY A 166 -12.13 3.81 -14.39
CA GLY A 166 -12.58 3.55 -13.02
C GLY A 166 -11.89 2.32 -12.42
N LEU A 167 -12.66 1.32 -12.03
CA LEU A 167 -12.15 0.04 -11.51
C LEU A 167 -11.93 -1.02 -12.60
N THR A 168 -12.17 -0.68 -13.88
CA THR A 168 -12.00 -1.60 -15.00
C THR A 168 -10.60 -1.47 -15.57
N LEU A 169 -9.87 -2.58 -15.58
CA LEU A 169 -8.59 -2.70 -16.26
C LEU A 169 -8.80 -2.62 -17.77
N VAL A 170 -7.93 -1.89 -18.44
CA VAL A 170 -7.89 -1.84 -19.91
C VAL A 170 -6.58 -2.46 -20.35
N PRO A 171 -6.61 -3.43 -21.28
CA PRO A 171 -5.40 -4.06 -21.78
C PRO A 171 -4.38 -3.03 -22.24
N GLY A 172 -3.15 -3.21 -21.79
CA GLY A 172 -2.00 -2.44 -22.25
C GLY A 172 -1.44 -2.98 -23.58
N LYS A 173 -0.34 -2.37 -24.02
CA LYS A 173 0.43 -2.91 -25.13
C LYS A 173 1.39 -3.97 -24.61
N VAL A 174 1.00 -5.25 -24.71
CA VAL A 174 1.89 -6.37 -24.37
C VAL A 174 3.06 -6.39 -25.33
N LEU A 175 4.27 -6.43 -24.80
CA LEU A 175 5.52 -6.44 -25.55
C LEU A 175 6.08 -7.86 -25.64
N VAL A 176 6.05 -8.58 -24.52
CA VAL A 176 6.45 -9.98 -24.43
C VAL A 176 5.70 -10.67 -23.30
N GLU A 177 5.31 -11.91 -23.53
CA GLU A 177 4.71 -12.79 -22.52
C GLU A 177 5.21 -14.21 -22.76
N ALA A 178 5.55 -14.94 -21.68
CA ALA A 178 5.94 -16.34 -21.76
C ALA A 178 5.60 -17.12 -20.49
N VAL A 179 5.55 -18.44 -20.65
CA VAL A 179 5.42 -19.44 -19.59
C VAL A 179 6.63 -20.37 -19.71
N ALA A 180 7.27 -20.67 -18.59
CA ALA A 180 8.33 -21.67 -18.58
C ALA A 180 7.73 -23.04 -18.23
N THR A 181 7.53 -23.87 -19.24
CA THR A 181 6.97 -25.22 -19.09
C THR A 181 7.97 -26.14 -18.41
N LYS A 182 7.48 -26.96 -17.50
CA LYS A 182 8.29 -27.96 -16.81
C LYS A 182 8.64 -29.10 -17.78
N GLU A 183 9.91 -29.17 -18.17
CA GLU A 183 10.39 -30.32 -18.96
C GLU A 183 10.50 -31.58 -18.08
N ILE A 184 10.04 -32.71 -18.59
CA ILE A 184 10.13 -34.01 -17.91
C ILE A 184 11.62 -34.31 -17.64
N GLY A 185 11.97 -34.50 -16.35
CA GLY A 185 13.33 -34.84 -15.92
C GLY A 185 14.23 -33.66 -15.51
N ARG A 186 13.75 -32.40 -15.58
CA ARG A 186 14.47 -31.23 -15.03
C ARG A 186 13.86 -30.76 -13.71
N SER A 187 14.71 -30.49 -12.74
CA SER A 187 14.31 -30.04 -11.38
C SER A 187 13.98 -28.57 -11.29
N SER A 188 14.33 -27.75 -12.28
CA SER A 188 14.10 -26.29 -12.25
C SER A 188 13.57 -25.78 -13.59
N THR A 189 12.52 -24.97 -13.52
CA THR A 189 12.00 -24.19 -14.64
C THR A 189 12.54 -22.77 -14.55
N ASN A 190 13.23 -22.30 -15.59
CA ASN A 190 13.75 -20.95 -15.68
C ASN A 190 12.97 -20.17 -16.73
N LEU A 191 12.39 -19.04 -16.32
CA LEU A 191 11.77 -18.07 -17.20
C LEU A 191 12.79 -16.99 -17.53
N GLN A 192 12.92 -16.63 -18.81
CA GLN A 192 13.67 -15.46 -19.23
C GLN A 192 12.88 -14.71 -20.28
N LEU A 193 12.67 -13.39 -20.04
CA LEU A 193 12.09 -12.46 -20.98
C LEU A 193 13.11 -11.36 -21.28
N GLN A 194 13.15 -10.92 -22.52
CA GLN A 194 13.97 -9.78 -22.94
C GLN A 194 13.22 -8.95 -23.95
N VAL A 195 13.29 -7.62 -23.81
CA VAL A 195 12.64 -6.68 -24.74
C VAL A 195 13.38 -5.34 -24.72
N ASP A 196 13.47 -4.72 -25.89
CA ASP A 196 13.90 -3.34 -26.03
C ASP A 196 12.66 -2.44 -26.09
N LEU A 197 12.50 -1.63 -25.05
CA LEU A 197 11.37 -0.76 -24.83
C LEU A 197 11.68 0.64 -25.39
N PRO A 198 10.84 1.19 -26.29
CA PRO A 198 10.99 2.59 -26.68
C PRO A 198 10.78 3.50 -25.47
N LYS A 199 11.71 4.42 -25.25
CA LYS A 199 11.54 5.45 -24.21
C LYS A 199 10.39 6.38 -24.59
N ALA A 200 9.54 6.73 -23.63
CA ALA A 200 8.48 7.70 -23.84
C ALA A 200 9.06 9.08 -24.17
N SER A 201 8.33 9.86 -25.00
CA SER A 201 8.71 11.21 -25.39
C SER A 201 8.90 12.15 -24.20
N SER A 202 9.58 13.28 -24.44
CA SER A 202 10.00 14.27 -23.42
C SER A 202 8.85 14.97 -22.69
N ASP A 203 7.63 14.90 -23.21
CA ASP A 203 6.48 15.70 -22.71
C ASP A 203 5.92 15.24 -21.36
N GLY A 204 6.59 14.29 -20.72
CA GLY A 204 6.17 13.72 -19.44
C GLY A 204 4.91 12.86 -19.56
N TRP A 205 4.64 12.08 -18.54
CA TRP A 205 3.47 11.18 -18.52
C TRP A 205 2.12 11.93 -18.47
N CYS A 206 2.10 13.22 -18.08
CA CYS A 206 0.91 14.07 -18.02
C CYS A 206 0.96 15.33 -18.90
N GLY A 207 1.91 15.46 -19.82
CA GLY A 207 1.93 16.53 -20.82
C GLY A 207 1.88 17.96 -20.25
N GLY A 208 2.49 18.25 -19.09
CA GLY A 208 2.57 19.60 -18.53
C GLY A 208 1.24 20.20 -18.00
N SER A 209 0.18 19.40 -17.89
CA SER A 209 -1.15 19.85 -17.48
C SER A 209 -1.30 20.16 -15.97
N TRP A 210 -0.27 19.91 -15.17
CA TRP A 210 -0.30 20.13 -13.73
C TRP A 210 -0.02 21.59 -13.37
N ALA A 211 -0.91 22.19 -12.59
CA ALA A 211 -0.73 23.56 -12.11
C ALA A 211 0.48 23.68 -11.16
N ALA A 212 1.17 24.80 -11.19
CA ALA A 212 2.31 25.07 -10.29
C ALA A 212 1.98 24.88 -8.79
N GLN A 213 0.72 25.03 -8.40
CA GLN A 213 0.23 24.80 -7.04
C GLN A 213 0.23 23.34 -6.61
N GLN A 214 0.41 22.39 -7.54
CA GLN A 214 0.43 20.94 -7.30
C GLN A 214 1.82 20.32 -7.49
N GLU A 215 2.88 21.12 -7.43
CA GLU A 215 4.25 20.66 -7.71
C GLU A 215 4.68 19.47 -6.83
N ALA A 216 4.36 19.51 -5.53
CA ALA A 216 4.70 18.42 -4.62
C ALA A 216 4.00 17.11 -5.00
N GLN A 217 2.72 17.18 -5.37
CA GLN A 217 1.93 16.04 -5.83
C GLN A 217 2.46 15.52 -7.18
N TRP A 218 2.78 16.42 -8.10
CA TRP A 218 3.36 16.04 -9.40
C TRP A 218 4.69 15.30 -9.22
N ARG A 219 5.61 15.83 -8.41
CA ARG A 219 6.92 15.20 -8.13
C ARG A 219 6.75 13.83 -7.48
N PHE A 220 5.79 13.71 -6.57
CA PHE A 220 5.44 12.43 -5.95
C PHE A 220 5.00 11.43 -7.01
N CYS A 221 4.07 11.80 -7.89
CA CYS A 221 3.51 10.94 -8.93
C CYS A 221 4.48 10.65 -10.09
N ASP A 222 5.50 11.48 -10.30
CA ASP A 222 6.60 11.20 -11.23
C ASP A 222 7.63 10.21 -10.65
N THR A 223 7.64 10.08 -9.30
CA THR A 223 8.58 9.21 -8.58
C THR A 223 7.97 7.86 -8.22
N TYR A 224 6.71 7.84 -7.80
CA TYR A 224 6.04 6.67 -7.25
C TYR A 224 4.79 6.30 -8.04
N GLU A 225 4.40 5.03 -7.99
CA GLU A 225 3.27 4.49 -8.71
C GLU A 225 2.33 3.72 -7.79
N GLY A 226 1.05 3.52 -8.23
CA GLY A 226 0.06 2.76 -7.48
C GLY A 226 -0.88 3.61 -6.61
N TYR A 227 -0.97 4.93 -6.88
CA TYR A 227 -1.78 5.87 -6.12
C TYR A 227 -3.07 6.31 -6.84
N GLY A 228 -3.40 5.67 -7.95
CA GLY A 228 -4.68 5.81 -8.64
C GLY A 228 -5.08 7.26 -8.92
N GLU A 229 -6.19 7.69 -8.31
CA GLU A 229 -6.76 9.01 -8.54
C GLU A 229 -5.83 10.17 -8.14
N LEU A 230 -4.95 9.96 -7.14
CA LEU A 230 -3.98 10.99 -6.73
C LEU A 230 -3.06 11.39 -7.89
N CYS A 231 -2.68 10.41 -8.72
CA CYS A 231 -1.72 10.59 -9.81
C CYS A 231 -2.35 10.62 -11.19
N ARG A 232 -3.68 10.74 -11.30
CA ARG A 232 -4.38 10.80 -12.58
C ARG A 232 -4.05 12.10 -13.31
N CYS A 233 -3.76 12.03 -14.61
CA CYS A 233 -3.44 13.21 -15.42
C CYS A 233 -4.61 14.16 -15.58
N GLU A 234 -5.83 13.64 -15.71
CA GLU A 234 -7.05 14.42 -15.85
C GLU A 234 -7.86 14.38 -14.56
N GLY A 235 -8.10 15.55 -13.94
CA GLY A 235 -8.85 15.66 -12.70
C GLY A 235 -8.27 14.86 -11.54
N PRO A 236 -6.99 15.07 -11.17
CA PRO A 236 -6.39 14.35 -10.06
C PRO A 236 -7.13 14.65 -8.75
N TYR A 237 -7.21 13.64 -7.88
CA TYR A 237 -7.63 13.87 -6.51
C TYR A 237 -6.61 14.78 -5.81
N THR A 238 -7.05 15.94 -5.35
CA THR A 238 -6.20 16.90 -4.64
C THR A 238 -6.56 16.90 -3.17
N PRO A 239 -5.69 16.40 -2.27
CA PRO A 239 -6.02 16.26 -0.84
C PRO A 239 -6.34 17.59 -0.12
N THR A 240 -5.86 18.72 -0.66
CA THR A 240 -6.04 20.05 -0.10
C THR A 240 -7.30 20.76 -0.57
N THR A 241 -7.85 20.34 -1.71
CA THR A 241 -9.08 20.88 -2.29
C THR A 241 -10.12 19.79 -2.41
N LEU A 242 -10.86 19.51 -1.35
CA LEU A 242 -11.99 18.60 -1.42
C LEU A 242 -13.09 19.20 -2.30
N PRO A 243 -13.64 18.49 -3.28
CA PRO A 243 -14.70 19.00 -4.15
C PRO A 243 -15.99 19.31 -3.37
N THR A 244 -16.19 18.67 -2.24
CA THR A 244 -17.27 18.97 -1.28
C THR A 244 -16.65 18.96 0.12
N THR A 245 -16.83 20.05 0.88
CA THR A 245 -16.42 20.07 2.28
C THR A 245 -17.26 19.03 3.03
N PRO A 246 -16.63 18.08 3.74
CA PRO A 246 -17.37 17.14 4.56
C PRO A 246 -18.25 17.88 5.56
N PRO A 247 -19.48 17.41 5.86
CA PRO A 247 -20.34 18.05 6.83
C PRO A 247 -19.68 18.05 8.22
N SER A 248 -19.93 19.13 8.98
CA SER A 248 -19.54 19.22 10.39
C SER A 248 -20.32 18.20 11.23
N ILE A 249 -19.70 17.80 12.32
CA ILE A 249 -20.34 16.97 13.36
C ILE A 249 -20.36 17.75 14.68
N PRO A 250 -21.29 17.47 15.58
CA PRO A 250 -21.23 18.01 16.93
C PRO A 250 -19.96 17.55 17.63
N MET A 251 -19.10 18.49 18.01
CA MET A 251 -17.87 18.25 18.76
C MET A 251 -17.99 18.92 20.13
N SER A 252 -18.07 18.13 21.20
CA SER A 252 -18.09 18.66 22.56
C SER A 252 -16.70 19.03 23.06
N GLU A 253 -15.67 18.45 22.47
CA GLU A 253 -14.27 18.60 22.83
C GLU A 253 -13.35 18.37 21.61
N GLU A 254 -12.12 18.84 21.67
CA GLU A 254 -11.12 18.56 20.64
C GLU A 254 -10.50 17.19 20.88
N ILE A 255 -10.57 16.30 19.89
CA ILE A 255 -9.99 14.95 19.95
C ILE A 255 -9.14 14.74 18.68
N PRO A 256 -7.81 14.85 18.77
CA PRO A 256 -6.94 14.62 17.63
C PRO A 256 -6.86 13.14 17.25
N VAL A 257 -6.58 12.91 15.98
CA VAL A 257 -6.29 11.58 15.41
C VAL A 257 -4.79 11.42 15.21
N VAL A 258 -4.24 10.36 15.74
CA VAL A 258 -2.84 9.94 15.50
C VAL A 258 -2.86 8.68 14.63
N ILE A 259 -2.18 8.72 13.49
CA ILE A 259 -2.05 7.59 12.58
C ILE A 259 -0.64 7.03 12.69
N VAL A 260 -0.51 5.75 13.07
CA VAL A 260 0.77 5.05 13.07
C VAL A 260 1.00 4.38 11.73
N THR A 261 2.20 4.53 11.19
CA THR A 261 2.61 3.97 9.90
C THR A 261 4.09 3.61 9.89
N ALA A 262 4.52 2.89 8.87
CA ALA A 262 5.93 2.57 8.62
C ALA A 262 6.23 2.65 7.12
N ASN A 263 6.60 1.53 6.50
CA ASN A 263 7.04 1.42 5.11
C ASN A 263 5.95 0.92 4.14
N LYS A 264 4.68 1.19 4.46
CA LYS A 264 3.53 0.78 3.60
C LYS A 264 2.71 2.02 3.18
N PRO A 265 3.29 2.94 2.41
CA PRO A 265 2.69 4.24 2.09
C PRO A 265 1.35 4.13 1.36
N TYR A 266 1.09 3.03 0.63
CA TYR A 266 -0.20 2.79 -0.01
C TYR A 266 -1.35 2.53 0.98
N TYR A 267 -1.08 1.97 2.18
CA TYR A 267 -2.07 1.89 3.26
C TYR A 267 -2.31 3.28 3.85
N LEU A 268 -1.22 4.00 4.14
CA LEU A 268 -1.31 5.38 4.60
C LEU A 268 -2.10 6.26 3.62
N TYR A 269 -1.87 6.13 2.30
CA TYR A 269 -2.67 6.83 1.29
C TYR A 269 -4.16 6.52 1.44
N ARG A 270 -4.51 5.24 1.57
CA ARG A 270 -5.89 4.80 1.69
C ARG A 270 -6.58 5.38 2.92
N ILE A 271 -5.93 5.29 4.10
CA ILE A 271 -6.52 5.81 5.34
C ILE A 271 -6.60 7.34 5.34
N LEU A 272 -5.59 8.06 4.86
CA LEU A 272 -5.63 9.52 4.75
C LEU A 272 -6.74 9.99 3.80
N LYS A 273 -6.88 9.36 2.64
CA LYS A 273 -7.96 9.65 1.69
C LYS A 273 -9.33 9.39 2.33
N ASN A 274 -9.49 8.25 3.02
CA ASN A 274 -10.72 7.88 3.69
C ASN A 274 -11.03 8.88 4.83
N LEU A 275 -10.08 9.17 5.71
CA LEU A 275 -10.25 10.10 6.83
C LEU A 275 -10.65 11.51 6.34
N LYS A 276 -9.99 12.03 5.30
CA LYS A 276 -10.31 13.34 4.70
C LYS A 276 -11.76 13.43 4.18
N SER A 277 -12.37 12.29 3.81
CA SER A 277 -13.76 12.25 3.32
C SER A 277 -14.81 12.15 4.42
N LEU A 278 -14.43 11.94 5.68
CA LEU A 278 -15.37 11.76 6.78
C LEU A 278 -15.97 13.09 7.24
N ALA A 279 -17.20 13.05 7.69
CA ALA A 279 -17.83 14.16 8.41
C ALA A 279 -17.00 14.52 9.66
N GLY A 280 -16.71 15.80 9.89
CA GLY A 280 -15.87 16.29 10.99
C GLY A 280 -14.36 16.27 10.71
N SER A 281 -13.91 15.76 9.56
CA SER A 281 -12.48 15.66 9.25
C SER A 281 -11.78 17.01 9.11
N LYS A 282 -12.52 18.06 8.73
CA LYS A 282 -11.98 19.41 8.58
C LYS A 282 -11.60 20.05 9.92
N GLU A 283 -12.37 19.76 10.95
CA GLU A 283 -12.18 20.26 12.31
C GLU A 283 -11.23 19.37 13.13
N THR A 284 -10.96 18.16 12.66
CA THR A 284 -10.12 17.17 13.36
C THR A 284 -8.64 17.39 13.05
N ARG A 285 -7.83 17.54 14.09
CA ARG A 285 -6.35 17.55 13.95
C ARG A 285 -5.83 16.16 13.69
N VAL A 286 -4.87 16.05 12.81
CA VAL A 286 -4.27 14.75 12.42
C VAL A 286 -2.75 14.85 12.54
N LEU A 287 -2.15 13.85 13.21
CA LEU A 287 -0.71 13.64 13.29
C LEU A 287 -0.39 12.26 12.71
N VAL A 288 0.57 12.20 11.80
CA VAL A 288 1.13 10.93 11.32
C VAL A 288 2.42 10.64 12.09
N VAL A 289 2.54 9.43 12.62
CA VAL A 289 3.75 8.94 13.30
C VAL A 289 4.35 7.83 12.45
N ALA A 290 5.49 8.11 11.83
CA ALA A 290 6.19 7.18 10.94
C ALA A 290 7.31 6.46 11.69
N ASP A 291 7.32 5.12 11.68
CA ASP A 291 8.39 4.30 12.25
C ASP A 291 9.60 4.23 11.29
N GLY A 292 10.42 5.25 11.32
CA GLY A 292 11.58 5.44 10.46
C GLY A 292 11.37 6.46 9.33
N PRO A 293 12.47 6.98 8.77
CA PRO A 293 12.43 8.04 7.75
C PRO A 293 12.18 7.46 6.34
N HIS A 294 11.05 6.77 6.16
CA HIS A 294 10.66 6.21 4.86
C HIS A 294 10.27 7.33 3.90
N ARG A 295 11.10 7.55 2.88
CA ARG A 295 11.01 8.69 1.97
C ARG A 295 9.64 8.80 1.31
N GLU A 296 9.12 7.71 0.75
CA GLU A 296 7.81 7.68 0.09
C GLU A 296 6.66 8.04 1.06
N THR A 297 6.73 7.54 2.29
CA THR A 297 5.77 7.87 3.36
C THR A 297 5.79 9.37 3.69
N LEU A 298 6.99 9.95 3.87
CA LEU A 298 7.15 11.37 4.21
C LEU A 298 6.75 12.29 3.05
N GLU A 299 7.08 11.94 1.81
CA GLU A 299 6.65 12.70 0.63
C GLU A 299 5.13 12.63 0.44
N LEU A 300 4.50 11.48 0.74
CA LEU A 300 3.04 11.34 0.72
C LEU A 300 2.35 12.22 1.76
N THR A 301 2.85 12.26 2.99
CA THR A 301 2.28 13.13 4.04
C THR A 301 2.41 14.61 3.70
N ASN A 302 3.50 15.00 3.02
CA ASN A 302 3.66 16.35 2.50
C ASN A 302 2.61 16.69 1.41
N VAL A 303 2.31 15.75 0.50
CA VAL A 303 1.23 15.92 -0.49
C VAL A 303 -0.13 16.13 0.19
N PHE A 304 -0.39 15.42 1.28
CA PHE A 304 -1.62 15.54 2.06
C PHE A 304 -1.62 16.74 3.00
N GLN A 305 -0.49 17.43 3.15
CA GLN A 305 -0.29 18.54 4.10
C GLN A 305 -0.70 18.14 5.53
N VAL A 306 -0.27 16.95 5.95
CA VAL A 306 -0.54 16.41 7.29
C VAL A 306 0.74 16.48 8.11
N GLU A 307 0.62 16.96 9.34
CA GLU A 307 1.74 17.02 10.29
C GLU A 307 2.30 15.61 10.52
N THR A 308 3.63 15.48 10.48
CA THR A 308 4.29 14.17 10.58
C THR A 308 5.50 14.25 11.50
N VAL A 309 5.60 13.26 12.38
CA VAL A 309 6.79 13.04 13.21
C VAL A 309 7.35 11.66 12.91
N THR A 310 8.67 11.55 12.99
CA THR A 310 9.37 10.30 12.73
C THR A 310 9.88 9.71 14.06
N HIS A 311 9.44 8.50 14.36
CA HIS A 311 9.98 7.68 15.43
C HIS A 311 11.31 7.08 14.97
N ILE A 312 12.32 7.08 15.85
CA ILE A 312 13.57 6.36 15.59
C ILE A 312 13.34 4.88 15.91
N PRO A 313 13.36 3.97 14.90
CA PRO A 313 13.03 2.58 15.12
C PRO A 313 13.95 1.92 16.16
N GLN A 314 13.35 1.18 17.08
CA GLN A 314 14.04 0.39 18.08
C GLN A 314 13.75 -1.09 17.89
N GLY A 315 14.76 -1.94 17.94
CA GLY A 315 14.63 -3.39 17.71
C GLY A 315 14.75 -3.81 16.24
N GLN A 316 14.67 -5.11 16.01
CA GLN A 316 14.78 -5.72 14.68
C GLN A 316 13.50 -5.48 13.85
N PRO A 317 13.60 -5.38 12.51
CA PRO A 317 12.46 -5.09 11.66
C PRO A 317 11.26 -6.06 11.77
N SER A 318 11.49 -7.29 12.15
CA SER A 318 10.45 -8.34 12.29
C SER A 318 9.98 -8.54 13.73
N HIS A 319 10.47 -7.74 14.69
CA HIS A 319 10.14 -7.91 16.11
C HIS A 319 9.02 -6.95 16.52
N ASN A 320 8.14 -7.45 17.39
CA ASN A 320 7.05 -6.69 18.01
C ASN A 320 7.56 -5.44 18.74
N THR A 321 8.78 -5.45 19.23
CA THR A 321 9.42 -4.29 19.87
C THR A 321 9.29 -3.01 19.03
N ARG A 322 9.45 -3.08 17.70
CA ARG A 322 9.30 -1.89 16.84
C ARG A 322 7.89 -1.35 16.86
N ILE A 323 6.90 -2.24 16.72
CA ILE A 323 5.48 -1.88 16.75
C ILE A 323 5.14 -1.30 18.13
N ASN A 324 5.53 -1.99 19.19
CA ASN A 324 5.27 -1.58 20.56
C ASN A 324 5.81 -0.18 20.88
N MET A 325 7.07 0.09 20.50
CA MET A 325 7.69 1.39 20.73
C MET A 325 7.10 2.50 19.87
N ASN A 326 6.69 2.18 18.65
CA ASN A 326 6.02 3.14 17.78
C ASN A 326 4.62 3.53 18.30
N ILE A 327 3.85 2.58 18.85
CA ILE A 327 2.55 2.84 19.49
C ILE A 327 2.74 3.73 20.74
N ALA A 328 3.71 3.41 21.61
CA ALA A 328 4.02 4.25 22.79
C ALA A 328 4.41 5.67 22.38
N PHE A 329 5.28 5.79 21.38
CA PHE A 329 5.72 7.09 20.86
C PHE A 329 4.56 7.88 20.22
N ALA A 330 3.63 7.18 19.57
CA ALA A 330 2.45 7.80 18.97
C ALA A 330 1.49 8.38 20.02
N LEU A 331 1.21 7.64 21.09
CA LEU A 331 0.40 8.11 22.21
C LEU A 331 1.04 9.32 22.90
N TYR A 332 2.35 9.23 23.19
CA TYR A 332 3.10 10.34 23.76
C TYR A 332 3.06 11.58 22.84
N SER A 333 3.38 11.39 21.56
CA SER A 333 3.47 12.50 20.59
C SER A 333 2.13 13.20 20.38
N GLY A 334 1.02 12.44 20.28
CA GLY A 334 -0.32 13.00 20.14
C GLY A 334 -0.71 13.89 21.31
N LEU A 335 -0.54 13.43 22.55
CA LEU A 335 -0.88 14.17 23.74
C LEU A 335 0.09 15.33 24.02
N ASN A 336 1.37 15.17 23.73
CA ASN A 336 2.37 16.21 23.91
C ASN A 336 2.25 17.34 22.87
N ARG A 337 1.84 17.01 21.65
CA ARG A 337 1.63 17.97 20.56
C ARG A 337 0.50 18.94 20.88
N TRP A 338 -0.53 18.46 21.60
CA TRP A 338 -1.68 19.26 22.02
C TRP A 338 -1.91 19.09 23.54
N PRO A 339 -1.19 19.85 24.38
CA PRO A 339 -1.21 19.67 25.84
C PRO A 339 -2.59 19.92 26.48
N HIS A 340 -3.47 20.65 25.80
CA HIS A 340 -4.80 21.00 26.31
C HIS A 340 -5.86 19.92 26.05
N VAL A 341 -5.57 18.92 25.17
CA VAL A 341 -6.54 17.86 24.90
C VAL A 341 -6.45 16.75 25.97
N ASP A 342 -7.60 16.19 26.30
CA ASP A 342 -7.70 15.09 27.25
C ASP A 342 -7.71 13.71 26.57
N LYS A 343 -8.07 13.64 25.30
CA LYS A 343 -8.23 12.38 24.58
C LYS A 343 -7.47 12.36 23.27
N VAL A 344 -7.14 11.16 22.80
CA VAL A 344 -6.51 10.93 21.51
C VAL A 344 -7.10 9.67 20.86
N ILE A 345 -7.35 9.74 19.54
CA ILE A 345 -7.72 8.59 18.71
C ILE A 345 -6.45 8.05 18.06
N LEU A 346 -6.19 6.75 18.22
CA LEU A 346 -5.09 6.06 17.56
C LEU A 346 -5.62 5.16 16.44
N LEU A 347 -5.08 5.33 15.23
CA LEU A 347 -5.41 4.52 14.06
C LEU A 347 -4.14 3.91 13.47
N GLU A 348 -4.23 2.66 13.01
CA GLU A 348 -3.18 1.99 12.23
C GLU A 348 -3.41 2.25 10.73
N ASP A 349 -2.35 2.30 9.93
CA ASP A 349 -2.42 2.70 8.52
C ASP A 349 -3.20 1.72 7.63
N ASP A 350 -3.35 0.47 8.04
CA ASP A 350 -4.04 -0.58 7.28
C ASP A 350 -5.55 -0.68 7.57
N LEU A 351 -6.11 0.25 8.33
CA LEU A 351 -7.55 0.27 8.63
C LEU A 351 -8.38 0.87 7.48
N ILE A 352 -9.61 0.37 7.38
CA ILE A 352 -10.70 0.92 6.58
C ILE A 352 -11.69 1.56 7.55
N LEU A 353 -12.04 2.83 7.34
CA LEU A 353 -12.84 3.62 8.24
C LEU A 353 -14.30 3.66 7.81
N ALA A 354 -15.22 3.49 8.76
CA ALA A 354 -16.65 3.70 8.56
C ALA A 354 -16.96 5.20 8.36
N PRO A 355 -18.00 5.56 7.61
CA PRO A 355 -18.32 6.96 7.31
C PRO A 355 -18.70 7.79 8.54
N ASP A 356 -19.12 7.15 9.66
CA ASP A 356 -19.47 7.81 10.94
C ASP A 356 -18.36 7.73 12.00
N LEU A 357 -17.13 7.31 11.67
CA LEU A 357 -16.08 7.03 12.65
C LEU A 357 -15.82 8.20 13.61
N LEU A 358 -15.63 9.43 13.10
CA LEU A 358 -15.37 10.59 13.95
C LEU A 358 -16.60 10.92 14.81
N ARG A 359 -17.78 10.89 14.22
CA ARG A 359 -19.05 11.10 14.95
C ARG A 359 -19.23 10.07 16.08
N TYR A 360 -18.89 8.80 15.81
CA TYR A 360 -18.90 7.72 16.79
C TYR A 360 -17.99 8.04 17.98
N PHE A 361 -16.73 8.41 17.73
CA PHE A 361 -15.79 8.73 18.81
C PHE A 361 -16.25 9.95 19.63
N HIS A 362 -16.74 11.01 18.99
CA HIS A 362 -17.24 12.20 19.72
C HIS A 362 -18.46 11.88 20.60
N GLN A 363 -19.37 11.03 20.14
CA GLN A 363 -20.50 10.59 20.98
C GLN A 363 -20.04 9.68 22.12
N ALA A 364 -19.15 8.74 21.85
CA ALA A 364 -18.67 7.78 22.84
C ALA A 364 -17.70 8.39 23.86
N ALA A 365 -17.05 9.51 23.54
CA ALA A 365 -16.20 10.25 24.47
C ALA A 365 -16.92 10.67 25.76
N LEU A 366 -18.23 10.90 25.67
CA LEU A 366 -19.06 11.19 26.83
C LEU A 366 -18.97 10.10 27.91
N ALA A 367 -18.91 8.83 27.53
CA ALA A 367 -18.79 7.74 28.48
C ALA A 367 -17.47 7.80 29.27
N LEU A 368 -16.35 8.15 28.62
CA LEU A 368 -15.05 8.33 29.30
C LEU A 368 -15.04 9.53 30.25
N ASN A 369 -15.86 10.53 29.99
CA ASN A 369 -15.99 11.71 30.86
C ASN A 369 -16.84 11.39 32.10
N LEU A 370 -17.85 10.54 31.96
CA LEU A 370 -18.80 10.21 33.04
C LEU A 370 -18.28 9.10 33.94
N ASP A 371 -17.52 8.15 33.41
CA ASP A 371 -17.07 6.99 34.14
C ASP A 371 -15.53 6.85 34.12
N PRO A 372 -14.87 7.08 35.28
CA PRO A 372 -13.42 6.99 35.37
C PRO A 372 -12.87 5.55 35.30
N THR A 373 -13.71 4.52 35.35
CA THR A 373 -13.29 3.12 35.18
C THR A 373 -13.15 2.72 33.73
N LEU A 374 -13.79 3.48 32.79
CA LEU A 374 -13.60 3.29 31.38
C LEU A 374 -12.30 3.95 30.89
N ASN A 375 -11.46 3.19 30.21
CA ASN A 375 -10.16 3.64 29.72
C ASN A 375 -10.13 3.82 28.21
N PHE A 376 -11.01 3.16 27.48
CA PHE A 376 -10.98 3.12 26.02
C PHE A 376 -12.38 3.23 25.41
N VAL A 377 -12.38 3.71 24.17
CA VAL A 377 -13.46 3.49 23.21
C VAL A 377 -12.84 2.77 22.01
N SER A 378 -13.24 1.55 21.74
CA SER A 378 -12.84 0.81 20.56
C SER A 378 -13.72 1.16 19.37
N ALA A 379 -13.15 1.27 18.19
CA ALA A 379 -13.91 1.34 16.94
C ALA A 379 -14.17 -0.04 16.32
N PHE A 380 -13.57 -1.07 16.88
CA PHE A 380 -13.64 -2.44 16.39
C PHE A 380 -14.51 -3.30 17.33
N GLY A 381 -15.57 -3.88 16.79
CA GLY A 381 -16.41 -4.84 17.50
C GLY A 381 -15.92 -6.26 17.24
N GLN A 382 -15.40 -6.94 18.25
CA GLN A 382 -14.89 -8.31 18.09
C GLN A 382 -15.99 -9.30 17.65
N ASN A 383 -17.22 -9.07 18.07
CA ASN A 383 -18.39 -9.89 17.72
C ASN A 383 -19.24 -9.29 16.60
N SER A 384 -18.68 -8.36 15.81
CA SER A 384 -19.37 -7.69 14.72
C SER A 384 -19.53 -8.59 13.49
N TYR A 385 -20.29 -9.67 13.61
CA TYR A 385 -20.63 -10.60 12.54
C TYR A 385 -22.11 -10.47 12.13
N PRO A 386 -22.50 -10.90 10.92
CA PRO A 386 -23.88 -10.80 10.44
C PRO A 386 -24.93 -11.45 11.35
N ASN A 387 -24.53 -12.47 12.12
CA ASN A 387 -25.44 -13.21 13.00
C ASN A 387 -25.49 -12.66 14.44
N THR A 388 -24.52 -11.85 14.85
CA THR A 388 -24.37 -11.35 16.22
C THR A 388 -24.53 -9.85 16.35
N ALA A 389 -24.31 -9.09 15.27
CA ALA A 389 -24.40 -7.63 15.27
C ALA A 389 -25.47 -7.15 14.27
N ARG A 390 -26.38 -6.27 14.73
CA ARG A 390 -27.55 -5.82 13.95
C ARG A 390 -27.79 -4.31 14.04
N ASP A 391 -27.45 -3.69 15.17
CA ASP A 391 -27.76 -2.28 15.43
C ASP A 391 -26.49 -1.45 15.57
N SER A 392 -26.21 -0.62 14.57
CA SER A 392 -25.07 0.29 14.59
C SER A 392 -25.16 1.41 15.63
N SER A 393 -26.36 1.64 16.21
CA SER A 393 -26.54 2.63 17.29
C SER A 393 -26.23 2.06 18.68
N THR A 394 -26.04 0.74 18.81
CA THR A 394 -25.75 0.09 20.08
C THR A 394 -24.26 0.08 20.36
N VAL A 395 -23.92 0.44 21.59
CA VAL A 395 -22.58 0.30 22.17
C VAL A 395 -22.68 -0.54 23.44
N LEU A 396 -21.62 -1.28 23.70
CA LEU A 396 -21.51 -2.24 24.81
C LEU A 396 -20.35 -1.81 25.71
N ARG A 397 -20.46 -2.13 27.00
CA ARG A 397 -19.34 -2.13 27.93
C ARG A 397 -18.70 -3.51 27.91
N ALA A 398 -17.40 -3.59 27.75
CA ALA A 398 -16.69 -4.85 27.69
C ALA A 398 -15.33 -4.75 28.37
N GLU A 399 -14.90 -5.83 29.00
CA GLU A 399 -13.53 -6.00 29.43
C GLU A 399 -12.70 -6.46 28.21
N MET A 400 -11.89 -5.57 27.66
CA MET A 400 -11.07 -5.86 26.50
C MET A 400 -9.87 -4.90 26.38
N TYR A 401 -8.87 -5.30 25.62
CA TYR A 401 -7.75 -4.45 25.23
C TYR A 401 -8.03 -3.71 23.90
N PRO A 402 -7.45 -2.50 23.73
CA PRO A 402 -7.69 -1.71 22.53
C PRO A 402 -6.92 -2.28 21.34
N GLN A 403 -7.55 -2.29 20.16
CA GLN A 403 -6.95 -2.69 18.88
C GLN A 403 -7.76 -2.17 17.70
N TYR A 404 -7.16 -2.12 16.52
CA TYR A 404 -7.82 -1.80 15.23
C TYR A 404 -8.58 -0.47 15.23
N GLY A 405 -8.01 0.55 15.81
CA GLY A 405 -8.60 1.89 15.94
C GLY A 405 -9.36 2.10 17.25
N TRP A 406 -8.86 3.01 18.07
CA TRP A 406 -9.38 3.25 19.40
C TRP A 406 -9.07 4.64 19.91
N MET A 407 -9.80 5.09 20.91
CA MET A 407 -9.61 6.34 21.62
C MET A 407 -9.32 6.06 23.07
N THR A 408 -8.44 6.87 23.67
CA THR A 408 -8.14 6.81 25.11
C THR A 408 -7.98 8.21 25.70
N CYS A 409 -7.94 8.29 27.02
CA CYS A 409 -7.75 9.52 27.76
C CYS A 409 -6.31 9.70 28.24
N ARG A 410 -5.90 10.96 28.40
CA ARG A 410 -4.58 11.38 28.90
C ARG A 410 -4.19 10.69 30.19
N ARG A 411 -5.09 10.65 31.19
CA ARG A 411 -4.83 10.02 32.49
C ARG A 411 -4.36 8.58 32.36
N TRP A 412 -4.94 7.80 31.44
CA TRP A 412 -4.55 6.42 31.24
C TRP A 412 -3.17 6.34 30.57
N VAL A 413 -2.92 7.14 29.54
CA VAL A 413 -1.65 7.17 28.83
C VAL A 413 -0.50 7.54 29.77
N GLU A 414 -0.67 8.58 30.59
CA GLU A 414 0.32 9.00 31.57
C GLU A 414 0.65 7.94 32.63
N ASN A 415 -0.34 7.11 32.98
CA ASN A 415 -0.14 6.02 33.93
C ASN A 415 0.50 4.79 33.30
N ILE A 416 0.19 4.47 32.03
CA ILE A 416 0.66 3.21 31.41
C ILE A 416 2.02 3.34 30.71
N LEU A 417 2.35 4.50 30.14
CA LEU A 417 3.60 4.67 29.40
C LEU A 417 4.87 4.38 30.25
N PRO A 418 4.94 4.78 31.53
CA PRO A 418 6.09 4.42 32.40
C PRO A 418 6.24 2.91 32.65
N LEU A 419 5.17 2.16 32.45
CA LEU A 419 5.10 0.72 32.66
C LEU A 419 5.09 -0.06 31.33
N TRP A 420 5.19 0.64 30.18
CA TRP A 420 4.99 0.07 28.86
C TRP A 420 5.73 -1.24 28.64
N VAL A 421 5.20 -2.06 27.75
CA VAL A 421 5.73 -3.39 27.44
C VAL A 421 7.26 -3.37 27.27
N PRO A 422 8.02 -4.16 28.04
CA PRO A 422 9.47 -4.22 27.95
C PRO A 422 9.92 -4.69 26.56
N PRO A 423 11.03 -4.17 26.03
CA PRO A 423 11.60 -4.67 24.79
C PRO A 423 11.87 -6.17 24.87
N GLY A 424 11.55 -6.89 23.80
CA GLY A 424 11.81 -8.33 23.70
C GLY A 424 11.04 -8.99 22.56
N PRO A 425 11.49 -10.14 22.07
CA PRO A 425 10.80 -10.90 21.06
C PRO A 425 9.50 -11.51 21.63
N GLY A 426 8.46 -11.59 20.80
CA GLY A 426 7.23 -12.33 21.09
C GLY A 426 6.26 -11.67 22.09
N ARG A 427 6.46 -10.40 22.42
CA ARG A 427 5.51 -9.63 23.26
C ARG A 427 4.83 -8.57 22.42
N ASP A 428 3.55 -8.75 22.12
CA ASP A 428 2.70 -7.73 21.52
C ASP A 428 2.18 -6.79 22.60
N TRP A 429 2.11 -5.49 22.29
CA TRP A 429 1.65 -4.45 23.20
C TRP A 429 0.22 -4.66 23.68
N ASP A 430 -0.67 -5.07 22.79
CA ASP A 430 -2.08 -5.31 23.05
C ASP A 430 -2.29 -6.56 23.92
N TRP A 431 -1.59 -7.66 23.60
CA TRP A 431 -1.60 -8.87 24.43
C TRP A 431 -0.97 -8.63 25.81
N TRP A 432 0.11 -7.86 25.85
CA TRP A 432 0.75 -7.46 27.12
C TRP A 432 -0.19 -6.62 27.97
N LEU A 433 -0.92 -5.66 27.38
CA LEU A 433 -1.93 -4.89 28.09
C LEU A 433 -2.99 -5.79 28.70
N TYR A 434 -3.45 -6.80 27.97
CA TYR A 434 -4.45 -7.75 28.45
C TYR A 434 -3.94 -8.61 29.60
N THR A 435 -2.71 -9.13 29.53
CA THR A 435 -2.21 -10.13 30.48
C THR A 435 -1.50 -9.51 31.70
N GLU A 436 -0.70 -8.48 31.49
CA GLU A 436 0.19 -7.91 32.52
C GLU A 436 -0.21 -6.46 32.89
N GLY A 437 -0.60 -5.65 31.90
CA GLY A 437 -1.03 -4.26 32.12
C GLY A 437 -2.46 -4.13 32.66
N ALA A 438 -3.27 -5.17 32.50
CA ALA A 438 -4.69 -5.18 32.84
C ALA A 438 -5.04 -5.18 34.33
N ARG A 439 -4.03 -5.25 35.21
CA ARG A 439 -4.27 -5.15 36.68
C ARG A 439 -4.92 -3.84 37.12
N ALA A 440 -5.12 -2.90 36.18
CA ALA A 440 -5.75 -1.60 36.39
C ALA A 440 -7.18 -1.48 35.84
N GLY A 441 -7.84 -2.60 35.49
CA GLY A 441 -9.20 -2.59 34.89
C GLY A 441 -9.20 -2.12 33.44
N MET A 442 -9.46 -3.06 32.50
CA MET A 442 -9.41 -2.79 31.05
C MET A 442 -10.82 -2.70 30.48
N GLU A 443 -11.65 -1.81 31.04
CA GLU A 443 -13.01 -1.64 30.56
C GLU A 443 -13.08 -0.63 29.42
N ALA A 444 -13.82 -0.98 28.39
CA ALA A 444 -13.96 -0.23 27.16
C ALA A 444 -15.41 -0.10 26.70
N VAL A 445 -15.68 0.97 25.98
CA VAL A 445 -16.86 1.10 25.13
C VAL A 445 -16.57 0.43 23.79
N VAL A 446 -17.42 -0.49 23.36
CA VAL A 446 -17.25 -1.29 22.14
C VAL A 446 -18.51 -1.15 21.27
N PRO A 447 -18.39 -0.93 19.96
CA PRO A 447 -19.56 -0.89 19.10
C PRO A 447 -20.05 -2.31 18.78
N GLU A 448 -21.37 -2.50 18.71
CA GLU A 448 -21.96 -3.75 18.21
C GLU A 448 -21.57 -3.97 16.74
N VAL A 449 -21.69 -2.94 15.91
CA VAL A 449 -21.22 -2.92 14.51
C VAL A 449 -19.95 -2.10 14.39
N SER A 450 -18.87 -2.69 13.90
CA SER A 450 -17.55 -2.05 13.82
C SER A 450 -17.54 -0.74 13.02
N ARG A 451 -16.71 0.22 13.46
CA ARG A 451 -16.40 1.48 12.77
C ARG A 451 -15.06 1.45 12.06
N THR A 452 -14.30 0.39 12.30
CA THR A 452 -13.08 0.09 11.55
C THR A 452 -13.11 -1.35 11.07
N ALA A 453 -12.43 -1.61 9.95
CA ALA A 453 -12.16 -2.96 9.48
C ALA A 453 -10.66 -3.05 9.16
N HIS A 454 -10.05 -4.20 9.44
CA HIS A 454 -8.68 -4.46 9.05
C HIS A 454 -8.61 -4.73 7.55
N GLY A 455 -7.77 -4.00 6.84
CA GLY A 455 -7.64 -4.07 5.38
C GLY A 455 -6.22 -4.42 4.91
N GLY A 456 -5.39 -4.93 5.81
CA GLY A 456 -4.03 -5.41 5.53
C GLY A 456 -3.99 -6.94 5.41
N SER A 457 -3.19 -7.47 4.51
CA SER A 457 -2.94 -8.92 4.38
C SER A 457 -1.45 -9.26 4.28
N ALA A 458 -0.60 -8.24 4.44
CA ALA A 458 0.86 -8.35 4.38
C ALA A 458 1.50 -7.71 5.62
N GLY A 459 0.93 -7.96 6.80
CA GLY A 459 1.43 -7.52 8.10
C GLY A 459 2.44 -8.48 8.70
N VAL A 460 2.96 -8.11 9.89
CA VAL A 460 3.78 -9.01 10.72
C VAL A 460 2.90 -10.09 11.34
N HIS A 461 1.65 -9.74 11.70
CA HIS A 461 0.72 -10.61 12.43
C HIS A 461 -0.49 -11.06 11.63
N VAL A 462 -0.81 -10.40 10.50
CA VAL A 462 -1.98 -10.74 9.69
C VAL A 462 -1.55 -11.20 8.31
N THR A 463 -1.81 -12.47 8.05
CA THR A 463 -1.63 -13.11 6.75
C THR A 463 -2.92 -13.03 5.92
N GLY A 464 -2.86 -13.42 4.64
CA GLY A 464 -4.05 -13.52 3.80
C GLY A 464 -5.10 -14.50 4.33
N TRP A 465 -4.68 -15.55 5.06
CA TRP A 465 -5.58 -16.50 5.72
C TRP A 465 -6.33 -15.86 6.88
N GLU A 466 -5.62 -15.17 7.76
CA GLU A 466 -6.23 -14.47 8.90
C GLU A 466 -7.16 -13.36 8.42
N GLN A 467 -6.74 -12.61 7.39
CA GLN A 467 -7.59 -11.61 6.74
C GLN A 467 -8.89 -12.21 6.21
N HIS A 468 -8.81 -13.39 5.59
CA HIS A 468 -9.99 -14.07 5.03
C HIS A 468 -10.90 -14.63 6.11
N LEU A 469 -10.35 -15.32 7.11
CA LEU A 469 -11.12 -16.06 8.11
C LEU A 469 -11.68 -15.18 9.22
N PHE A 470 -10.87 -14.20 9.71
CA PHE A 470 -11.25 -13.42 10.88
C PHE A 470 -11.79 -12.04 10.54
N PHE A 471 -11.23 -11.37 9.51
CA PHE A 471 -11.59 -9.98 9.23
C PHE A 471 -12.60 -9.83 8.08
N GLY A 472 -12.51 -10.67 7.05
CA GLY A 472 -13.31 -10.54 5.83
C GLY A 472 -14.82 -10.73 5.99
N THR A 473 -15.25 -11.34 7.09
CA THR A 473 -16.67 -11.61 7.39
C THR A 473 -17.29 -10.64 8.40
N ARG A 474 -16.49 -9.74 9.00
CA ARG A 474 -17.00 -8.76 9.96
C ARG A 474 -17.76 -7.63 9.29
N LEU A 475 -18.79 -7.15 9.96
CA LEU A 475 -19.58 -6.01 9.52
C LEU A 475 -18.82 -4.71 9.79
N LEU A 476 -18.84 -3.82 8.82
CA LEU A 476 -18.42 -2.42 8.95
C LEU A 476 -19.63 -1.53 8.75
N ASN A 477 -19.87 -0.58 9.65
CA ASN A 477 -20.96 0.38 9.49
C ASN A 477 -20.81 1.17 8.19
N ARG A 478 -21.92 1.35 7.47
CA ARG A 478 -21.98 2.08 6.19
C ARG A 478 -22.86 3.33 6.27
N ARG A 479 -23.44 3.62 7.42
CA ARG A 479 -24.31 4.78 7.64
C ARG A 479 -23.47 5.93 8.19
N PRO A 480 -23.56 7.15 7.62
CA PRO A 480 -22.76 8.30 8.06
C PRO A 480 -23.35 9.02 9.29
N ASP A 481 -24.61 8.80 9.61
CA ASP A 481 -25.43 9.61 10.51
C ASP A 481 -25.94 8.83 11.73
N VAL A 482 -25.18 7.87 12.23
CA VAL A 482 -25.62 7.05 13.36
C VAL A 482 -25.56 7.84 14.66
N GLU A 483 -26.70 7.88 15.38
CA GLU A 483 -26.79 8.36 16.75
C GLU A 483 -26.71 7.17 17.73
N LEU A 484 -25.77 7.25 18.67
CA LEU A 484 -25.56 6.22 19.66
C LEU A 484 -26.65 6.27 20.75
N LYS A 485 -27.17 5.11 21.11
CA LYS A 485 -28.18 4.97 22.15
C LYS A 485 -27.53 4.74 23.51
N HIS A 486 -28.08 5.40 24.53
CA HIS A 486 -27.79 5.11 25.95
C HIS A 486 -26.31 5.19 26.36
N VAL A 487 -25.47 5.98 25.69
CA VAL A 487 -24.06 6.16 26.05
C VAL A 487 -23.86 6.56 27.51
N HIS A 488 -24.79 7.36 28.05
CA HIS A 488 -24.80 7.80 29.45
C HIS A 488 -25.20 6.72 30.48
N ARG A 489 -25.59 5.51 30.02
CA ARG A 489 -26.01 4.38 30.87
C ARG A 489 -24.98 3.24 30.86
N LEU A 490 -23.75 3.50 30.48
CA LEU A 490 -22.68 2.49 30.45
C LEU A 490 -21.98 2.31 31.81
N ASP A 491 -22.57 2.85 32.91
CA ASP A 491 -22.03 2.61 34.25
C ASP A 491 -22.29 1.14 34.68
N PRO A 492 -21.43 0.57 35.56
CA PRO A 492 -21.51 -0.83 35.94
C PRO A 492 -22.84 -1.23 36.61
N SER A 493 -23.51 -0.27 37.27
CA SER A 493 -24.79 -0.54 37.96
C SER A 493 -25.98 -0.63 37.01
N SER A 494 -25.85 0.01 35.83
CA SER A 494 -26.88 0.05 34.78
C SER A 494 -26.68 -0.99 33.67
N CYS A 495 -25.50 -1.63 33.60
CA CYS A 495 -25.18 -2.59 32.56
C CYS A 495 -25.77 -3.96 32.86
N THR A 496 -26.49 -4.52 31.87
CA THR A 496 -26.84 -5.94 31.85
C THR A 496 -25.71 -6.71 31.19
N TRP A 497 -25.08 -7.62 31.93
CA TRP A 497 -24.02 -8.48 31.36
C TRP A 497 -24.64 -9.42 30.34
N VAL A 498 -24.18 -9.36 29.12
CA VAL A 498 -24.52 -10.32 28.06
C VAL A 498 -23.32 -11.28 27.94
N TRP A 499 -23.54 -12.51 28.40
CA TRP A 499 -22.55 -13.60 28.29
C TRP A 499 -22.54 -14.21 26.89
#